data_24d1fd8ce7a7033d06ecc5f90ce6d7ea
#
_entry.id   24d1fd8ce7a7033d06ecc5f90ce6d7ea
#
_cell.length_a   1.000
_cell.length_b   1.000
_cell.length_c   1.000
_cell.angle_alpha   90.00
_cell.angle_beta   90.00
_cell.angle_gamma   90.00
#
_symmetry.space_group_name_H-M   'P 1'
#
loop_
_entity.id
_entity.type
_entity.pdbx_description
1 polymer ?
#
loop_
_entity_poly.entity_id
_entity_poly.type
_entity_poly.pdbx_seq_one_letter_code
_entity_poly.pdbx_strand_id
1 'polypeptide(L)'
;VRIGRAAFPLRGFTLVKRFLLTALLCSVPSLLRAQTDYINTDRGRPLRIEDALSVERYSLEFQLSPFRIDRSASGDSRSFEPSLTYGIAAFTQIEIGTPFVSVRNARGGYGTMLGGVDISLLRTLHIETDRVPSLALSAHAALPAGAAGPRSTTGSIGALMTRSFSGPFRIHANADVAVTGPSAWSDGTDAERWTAGIGIDHPIALRSALIGAEVYAEEPIQRGATAWNVGVGVRTQLTPRWHLDAGFGRALTGRNVSTRVNAGLTFAFGLERFVSSRAVRLSQPADQLYYPASHNWKFRDGFPSADRLFNAFDYGHAILYERLWRDPGAPVTTLERDEFTYIADTLLRHAPRLALAERAVAPLYGRLAPEAMEMFDWAHLLHRQVYDILADSTIADGDRDARVQTVLAYYLSRRDLAFSTKPKSMDLMQGQPYSLAFRKTYPKFNGLIWAYHWLQMGLYEPLLAGNTVADRERGIDATVQHFFAMLTDAPRHLPTVMPMSPAIAPRFTARYPVLAAIFDNLHSMHDVISDILANPSVPRDAKRRTILAAASAYRDDTTEVTSVADWLTMATMMGTAEMGGNVPGAAPAGALMSASQHAMHHPAALAATNDSAFAAVQQRGKTVMGVDQYVSKH
;
A
#
# COMPACT_ATOMS: atom_id res chain seq x y z
N VAL A 1 14.19 49.08 -50.23
CA VAL A 1 14.20 49.22 -48.75
C VAL A 1 14.74 47.91 -48.17
N ARG A 2 15.99 47.97 -47.67
CA ARG A 2 16.66 46.83 -46.99
C ARG A 2 16.14 46.75 -45.55
N ILE A 3 15.52 45.66 -45.14
CA ILE A 3 15.19 45.35 -43.77
C ILE A 3 16.31 44.46 -43.20
N GLY A 4 17.03 45.04 -42.21
CA GLY A 4 18.13 44.39 -41.52
C GLY A 4 17.65 43.21 -40.64
N ARG A 5 18.38 42.08 -40.72
CA ARG A 5 18.26 40.92 -39.82
C ARG A 5 18.89 41.26 -38.49
N ALA A 6 18.08 41.35 -37.43
CA ALA A 6 18.56 41.31 -36.07
C ALA A 6 18.77 39.84 -35.65
N ALA A 7 20.01 39.43 -35.50
CA ALA A 7 20.37 38.15 -34.90
C ALA A 7 20.32 38.26 -33.39
N PHE A 8 19.38 37.60 -32.76
CA PHE A 8 19.36 37.40 -31.29
C PHE A 8 20.35 36.28 -30.90
N PRO A 9 21.20 36.50 -29.90
CA PRO A 9 22.21 35.51 -29.53
C PRO A 9 21.62 34.34 -28.71
N LEU A 10 21.69 33.12 -29.25
CA LEU A 10 21.28 31.86 -28.64
C LEU A 10 22.14 31.38 -27.44
N ARG A 11 23.00 32.25 -26.86
CA ARG A 11 23.89 31.87 -25.75
C ARG A 11 23.25 31.84 -24.36
N GLY A 12 22.07 32.44 -24.15
CA GLY A 12 21.40 32.46 -22.85
C GLY A 12 20.71 31.15 -22.45
N PHE A 13 20.26 30.37 -23.42
CA PHE A 13 19.46 29.16 -23.15
C PHE A 13 20.26 27.97 -22.61
N THR A 14 21.56 27.90 -22.90
CA THR A 14 22.43 26.81 -22.44
C THR A 14 22.86 26.99 -20.98
N LEU A 15 22.98 28.22 -20.53
CA LEU A 15 23.33 28.54 -19.13
C LEU A 15 22.14 28.29 -18.20
N VAL A 16 20.94 28.69 -18.60
CA VAL A 16 19.70 28.47 -17.82
C VAL A 16 19.38 26.97 -17.72
N LYS A 17 19.57 26.19 -18.79
CA LYS A 17 19.43 24.72 -18.75
C LYS A 17 20.43 24.06 -17.81
N ARG A 18 21.68 24.49 -17.82
CA ARG A 18 22.69 23.95 -16.89
C ARG A 18 22.45 24.38 -15.45
N PHE A 19 22.02 25.63 -15.21
CA PHE A 19 21.69 26.12 -13.87
C PHE A 19 20.45 25.43 -13.29
N LEU A 20 19.39 25.24 -14.07
CA LEU A 20 18.19 24.51 -13.64
C LEU A 20 18.47 23.02 -13.39
N LEU A 21 19.27 22.37 -14.22
CA LEU A 21 19.66 20.97 -14.02
C LEU A 21 20.58 20.79 -12.81
N THR A 22 21.53 21.71 -12.61
CA THR A 22 22.46 21.69 -11.46
C THR A 22 21.74 22.10 -10.16
N ALA A 23 20.82 23.09 -10.21
CA ALA A 23 19.99 23.45 -9.06
C ALA A 23 19.01 22.33 -8.68
N LEU A 24 18.46 21.61 -9.66
CA LEU A 24 17.61 20.42 -9.43
C LEU A 24 18.41 19.23 -8.87
N LEU A 25 19.67 19.05 -9.27
CA LEU A 25 20.56 18.00 -8.78
C LEU A 25 21.24 18.32 -7.45
N CYS A 26 21.51 19.61 -7.15
CA CYS A 26 22.17 20.03 -5.92
C CYS A 26 21.21 20.35 -4.77
N SER A 27 19.92 20.50 -5.02
CA SER A 27 18.90 20.81 -4.01
C SER A 27 18.09 19.61 -3.52
N VAL A 28 18.58 18.38 -3.73
CA VAL A 28 17.98 17.18 -3.13
C VAL A 28 18.73 16.80 -1.85
N PRO A 29 18.51 17.53 -0.74
CA PRO A 29 18.96 17.03 0.55
C PRO A 29 18.12 15.79 0.88
N SER A 30 18.72 14.90 1.63
CA SER A 30 18.23 13.65 2.21
C SER A 30 16.91 13.71 3.03
N LEU A 31 16.06 14.69 2.81
CA LEU A 31 14.86 15.01 3.62
C LEU A 31 13.52 14.77 2.91
N LEU A 32 13.52 14.34 1.65
CA LEU A 32 12.30 14.14 0.88
C LEU A 32 11.97 12.65 0.84
N ARG A 33 10.98 12.20 1.61
CA ARG A 33 10.60 10.80 1.78
C ARG A 33 9.19 10.58 1.28
N ALA A 34 9.02 10.14 0.06
CA ALA A 34 7.79 9.60 -0.49
C ALA A 34 8.11 8.35 -1.32
N GLN A 35 7.10 7.55 -1.56
CA GLN A 35 7.22 6.33 -2.33
C GLN A 35 6.19 6.36 -3.45
N THR A 36 6.57 5.92 -4.65
CA THR A 36 5.63 5.73 -5.75
C THR A 36 4.92 4.39 -5.59
N ASP A 37 3.68 4.33 -6.03
CA ASP A 37 2.92 3.10 -6.13
C ASP A 37 2.80 2.66 -7.60
N TYR A 38 3.41 1.50 -7.94
CA TYR A 38 3.38 1.00 -9.31
C TYR A 38 2.01 0.44 -9.71
N ILE A 39 1.13 0.15 -8.76
CA ILE A 39 -0.22 -0.36 -9.05
C ILE A 39 -1.25 0.75 -9.27
N ASN A 40 -0.97 1.98 -8.87
CA ASN A 40 -1.84 3.12 -9.09
C ASN A 40 -1.57 3.69 -10.49
N THR A 41 -2.55 3.55 -11.38
CA THR A 41 -2.44 4.00 -12.77
C THR A 41 -3.12 5.34 -12.94
N ASP A 42 -2.42 6.27 -13.58
CA ASP A 42 -2.94 7.60 -13.86
C ASP A 42 -3.36 7.73 -15.33
N ARG A 43 -4.25 8.65 -15.60
CA ARG A 43 -4.77 8.93 -16.94
C ARG A 43 -3.66 9.26 -17.94
N GLY A 44 -3.51 8.38 -18.94
CA GLY A 44 -2.49 8.53 -19.98
C GLY A 44 -1.11 7.96 -19.61
N ARG A 45 -0.99 7.25 -18.48
CA ARG A 45 0.26 6.70 -17.94
C ARG A 45 0.08 5.32 -17.30
N PRO A 46 0.52 4.22 -17.88
CA PRO A 46 0.95 4.07 -19.29
C PRO A 46 -0.23 4.03 -20.26
N LEU A 47 -1.47 3.85 -19.75
CA LEU A 47 -2.72 3.68 -20.48
C LEU A 47 -3.63 4.91 -20.32
N ARG A 48 -4.67 4.99 -21.15
CA ARG A 48 -5.71 6.02 -21.05
C ARG A 48 -6.67 5.76 -19.89
N ILE A 49 -6.97 4.49 -19.69
CA ILE A 49 -7.85 4.01 -18.63
C ILE A 49 -7.07 3.94 -17.32
N GLU A 50 -7.57 4.61 -16.30
CA GLU A 50 -6.96 4.73 -14.98
C GLU A 50 -7.76 3.95 -13.93
N ASP A 51 -7.14 3.64 -12.80
CA ASP A 51 -7.84 3.03 -11.68
C ASP A 51 -8.64 4.06 -10.84
N ALA A 52 -9.45 3.58 -9.92
CA ALA A 52 -10.32 4.41 -9.08
C ALA A 52 -9.65 4.86 -7.77
N LEU A 53 -8.31 4.86 -7.70
CA LEU A 53 -7.55 5.21 -6.50
C LEU A 53 -6.80 6.51 -6.71
N SER A 54 -6.81 7.37 -5.68
CA SER A 54 -6.01 8.59 -5.66
C SER A 54 -4.60 8.32 -5.17
N VAL A 55 -3.67 9.22 -5.48
CA VAL A 55 -2.38 9.25 -4.77
C VAL A 55 -2.58 9.50 -3.28
N GLU A 56 -1.58 9.18 -2.51
CA GLU A 56 -1.62 9.26 -1.06
C GLU A 56 -1.80 10.68 -0.53
N ARG A 57 -2.44 10.78 0.62
CA ARG A 57 -2.59 12.06 1.32
C ARG A 57 -1.23 12.65 1.66
N TYR A 58 -0.97 13.89 1.24
CA TYR A 58 0.28 14.63 1.40
C TYR A 58 1.46 14.11 0.57
N SER A 59 1.27 13.11 -0.26
CA SER A 59 2.23 12.74 -1.29
C SER A 59 2.24 13.76 -2.40
N LEU A 60 3.41 13.97 -2.98
CA LEU A 60 3.64 14.85 -4.12
C LEU A 60 4.38 14.05 -5.19
N GLU A 61 3.79 13.95 -6.38
CA GLU A 61 4.38 13.27 -7.51
C GLU A 61 4.71 14.26 -8.62
N PHE A 62 5.98 14.35 -8.96
CA PHE A 62 6.42 15.08 -10.13
C PHE A 62 6.56 14.10 -11.29
N GLN A 63 5.79 14.32 -12.32
CA GLN A 63 5.68 13.44 -13.46
C GLN A 63 6.32 14.09 -14.68
N LEU A 64 7.39 13.49 -15.17
CA LEU A 64 8.05 13.84 -16.43
C LEU A 64 7.45 12.98 -17.55
N SER A 65 6.12 13.09 -17.69
CA SER A 65 5.37 12.20 -18.59
C SER A 65 3.97 12.76 -18.92
N PRO A 66 3.29 12.19 -19.94
CA PRO A 66 3.92 11.29 -20.92
C PRO A 66 4.78 12.04 -21.92
N PHE A 67 5.91 11.46 -22.31
CA PHE A 67 6.51 11.78 -23.59
C PHE A 67 5.84 10.89 -24.64
N ARG A 68 5.14 11.50 -25.57
CA ARG A 68 4.27 10.81 -26.53
C ARG A 68 4.65 11.15 -27.97
N ILE A 69 4.61 10.13 -28.81
CA ILE A 69 4.74 10.27 -30.26
C ILE A 69 3.49 9.65 -30.89
N ASP A 70 2.72 10.47 -31.60
CA ASP A 70 1.58 10.03 -32.39
C ASP A 70 1.94 10.11 -33.86
N ARG A 71 1.78 8.99 -34.61
CA ARG A 71 1.99 8.88 -36.06
C ARG A 71 0.69 8.58 -36.76
N SER A 72 0.35 9.41 -37.72
CA SER A 72 -0.83 9.24 -38.58
C SER A 72 -0.49 9.50 -40.05
N ALA A 73 -1.45 9.22 -40.92
CA ALA A 73 -1.30 9.57 -42.36
C ALA A 73 -1.19 11.08 -42.57
N SER A 74 -1.71 11.91 -41.66
CA SER A 74 -1.66 13.38 -41.74
C SER A 74 -0.35 13.97 -41.19
N GLY A 75 0.52 13.16 -40.57
CA GLY A 75 1.81 13.58 -40.05
C GLY A 75 2.11 13.04 -38.65
N ASP A 76 3.28 13.42 -38.15
CA ASP A 76 3.77 13.06 -36.82
C ASP A 76 3.60 14.24 -35.84
N SER A 77 3.08 13.97 -34.66
CA SER A 77 3.11 14.91 -33.53
C SER A 77 3.87 14.32 -32.35
N ARG A 78 4.49 15.19 -31.58
CA ARG A 78 5.19 14.83 -30.33
C ARG A 78 4.63 15.69 -29.23
N SER A 79 4.36 15.10 -28.08
CA SER A 79 3.95 15.86 -26.90
C SER A 79 4.74 15.43 -25.68
N PHE A 80 4.87 16.36 -24.75
CA PHE A 80 5.46 16.15 -23.44
C PHE A 80 4.62 16.90 -22.43
N GLU A 81 4.11 16.24 -21.41
CA GLU A 81 3.15 16.76 -20.45
C GLU A 81 3.67 16.59 -19.02
N PRO A 82 4.58 17.45 -18.57
CA PRO A 82 4.98 17.44 -17.18
C PRO A 82 3.82 17.85 -16.30
N SER A 83 3.63 17.14 -15.19
CA SER A 83 2.60 17.44 -14.23
C SER A 83 3.07 17.26 -12.79
N LEU A 84 2.33 17.85 -11.87
CA LEU A 84 2.50 17.77 -10.44
C LEU A 84 1.19 17.33 -9.81
N THR A 85 1.20 16.15 -9.18
CA THR A 85 0.06 15.60 -8.47
C THR A 85 0.27 15.72 -6.97
N TYR A 86 -0.76 16.12 -6.24
CA TYR A 86 -0.73 16.28 -4.79
C TYR A 86 -1.96 15.67 -4.12
N GLY A 87 -1.74 14.78 -3.16
CA GLY A 87 -2.80 14.24 -2.30
C GLY A 87 -3.23 15.26 -1.26
N ILE A 88 -4.26 16.05 -1.56
CA ILE A 88 -4.74 17.14 -0.68
C ILE A 88 -5.48 16.67 0.56
N ALA A 89 -6.08 15.49 0.48
CA ALA A 89 -6.80 14.84 1.58
C ALA A 89 -6.76 13.32 1.39
N ALA A 90 -7.21 12.56 2.38
CA ALA A 90 -7.41 11.12 2.21
C ALA A 90 -8.35 10.88 1.01
N PHE A 91 -7.94 9.96 0.12
CA PHE A 91 -8.71 9.59 -1.07
C PHE A 91 -9.00 10.75 -2.04
N THR A 92 -8.19 11.81 -2.04
CA THR A 92 -8.43 12.98 -2.91
C THR A 92 -7.09 13.54 -3.41
N GLN A 93 -6.94 13.62 -4.70
CA GLN A 93 -5.77 14.26 -5.33
C GLN A 93 -6.17 15.42 -6.23
N ILE A 94 -5.25 16.36 -6.39
CA ILE A 94 -5.25 17.39 -7.41
C ILE A 94 -4.00 17.23 -8.26
N GLU A 95 -4.13 17.40 -9.57
CA GLU A 95 -3.01 17.41 -10.50
C GLU A 95 -3.03 18.67 -11.33
N ILE A 96 -1.84 19.23 -11.59
CA ILE A 96 -1.65 20.37 -12.48
C ILE A 96 -0.60 19.98 -13.51
N GLY A 97 -0.97 20.02 -14.78
CA GLY A 97 -0.13 19.66 -15.92
C GLY A 97 -0.01 20.80 -16.92
N THR A 98 1.03 20.70 -17.74
CA THR A 98 1.26 21.68 -18.81
C THR A 98 1.79 20.93 -20.06
N PRO A 99 0.94 20.64 -21.04
CA PRO A 99 1.37 19.96 -22.25
C PRO A 99 2.20 20.87 -23.18
N PHE A 100 3.29 20.36 -23.67
CA PHE A 100 4.07 20.92 -24.78
C PHE A 100 3.87 20.06 -26.01
N VAL A 101 3.45 20.66 -27.12
CA VAL A 101 3.16 19.98 -28.36
C VAL A 101 4.13 20.44 -29.44
N SER A 102 4.77 19.47 -30.11
CA SER A 102 5.66 19.72 -31.24
C SER A 102 5.07 19.09 -32.50
N VAL A 103 4.73 19.91 -33.46
CA VAL A 103 4.17 19.47 -34.74
C VAL A 103 5.18 19.72 -35.84
N ARG A 104 5.28 18.79 -36.77
CA ARG A 104 6.16 18.92 -37.95
C ARG A 104 5.62 20.00 -38.89
N ASN A 105 6.42 21.01 -39.17
CA ASN A 105 6.05 22.07 -40.11
C ASN A 105 6.28 21.65 -41.58
N ALA A 106 5.73 22.43 -42.50
CA ALA A 106 5.84 22.17 -43.94
C ALA A 106 7.29 22.14 -44.48
N ARG A 107 8.26 22.68 -43.70
CA ARG A 107 9.69 22.69 -44.07
C ARG A 107 10.47 21.51 -43.43
N GLY A 108 9.76 20.56 -42.81
CA GLY A 108 10.34 19.36 -42.20
C GLY A 108 10.91 19.57 -40.78
N GLY A 109 10.91 20.78 -40.24
CA GLY A 109 11.29 21.06 -38.83
C GLY A 109 10.14 20.85 -37.87
N TYR A 110 10.44 20.81 -36.58
CA TYR A 110 9.44 20.77 -35.49
C TYR A 110 9.31 22.14 -34.86
N GLY A 111 8.08 22.63 -34.70
CA GLY A 111 7.74 23.79 -33.87
C GLY A 111 7.12 23.32 -32.56
N THR A 112 7.73 23.68 -31.42
CA THR A 112 7.19 23.34 -30.08
C THR A 112 6.39 24.51 -29.55
N MET A 113 5.17 24.23 -29.09
CA MET A 113 4.21 25.19 -28.57
C MET A 113 3.66 24.72 -27.23
N LEU A 114 3.29 25.66 -26.37
CA LEU A 114 2.57 25.37 -25.14
C LEU A 114 1.12 24.98 -25.45
N GLY A 115 0.64 23.87 -24.89
CA GLY A 115 -0.66 23.26 -25.17
C GLY A 115 -1.76 23.58 -24.16
N GLY A 116 -1.54 24.50 -23.24
CA GLY A 116 -2.51 24.86 -22.21
C GLY A 116 -2.01 24.58 -20.80
N VAL A 117 -2.92 24.70 -19.85
CA VAL A 117 -2.73 24.26 -18.46
C VAL A 117 -3.90 23.34 -18.13
N ASP A 118 -3.58 22.13 -17.69
CA ASP A 118 -4.54 21.12 -17.29
C ASP A 118 -4.59 21.04 -15.76
N ILE A 119 -5.80 21.04 -15.21
CA ILE A 119 -6.05 20.86 -13.76
C ILE A 119 -7.02 19.72 -13.62
N SER A 120 -6.71 18.73 -12.81
CA SER A 120 -7.62 17.63 -12.50
C SER A 120 -7.78 17.43 -11.00
N LEU A 121 -8.93 16.89 -10.63
CA LEU A 121 -9.29 16.46 -9.29
C LEU A 121 -9.82 15.03 -9.40
N LEU A 122 -9.31 14.10 -8.58
CA LEU A 122 -9.86 12.76 -8.44
C LEU A 122 -10.21 12.52 -6.98
N ARG A 123 -11.42 12.00 -6.76
CA ARG A 123 -11.94 11.61 -5.45
C ARG A 123 -12.38 10.16 -5.48
N THR A 124 -11.69 9.28 -4.77
CA THR A 124 -12.16 7.93 -4.48
C THR A 124 -13.33 8.01 -3.50
N LEU A 125 -14.48 7.51 -3.90
CA LEU A 125 -15.72 7.53 -3.11
C LEU A 125 -15.89 6.24 -2.30
N HIS A 126 -15.44 5.12 -2.88
CA HIS A 126 -15.60 3.80 -2.31
C HIS A 126 -14.39 2.94 -2.65
N ILE A 127 -13.84 2.26 -1.66
CA ILE A 127 -12.80 1.23 -1.86
C ILE A 127 -13.48 -0.12 -2.07
N GLU A 128 -12.89 -0.98 -2.87
CA GLU A 128 -13.45 -2.27 -3.21
C GLU A 128 -13.83 -3.10 -1.98
N THR A 129 -15.06 -3.64 -1.99
CA THR A 129 -15.57 -4.62 -1.03
C THR A 129 -15.99 -5.90 -1.76
N ASP A 130 -16.52 -6.89 -1.03
CA ASP A 130 -17.06 -8.12 -1.62
C ASP A 130 -18.15 -7.88 -2.66
N ARG A 131 -18.99 -6.86 -2.46
CA ARG A 131 -20.15 -6.55 -3.30
C ARG A 131 -19.95 -5.40 -4.24
N VAL A 132 -19.15 -4.40 -3.82
CA VAL A 132 -19.02 -3.13 -4.52
C VAL A 132 -17.57 -2.94 -5.00
N PRO A 133 -17.35 -2.57 -6.28
CA PRO A 133 -16.01 -2.22 -6.76
C PRO A 133 -15.50 -0.92 -6.12
N SER A 134 -14.22 -0.62 -6.27
CA SER A 134 -13.72 0.74 -6.02
C SER A 134 -14.36 1.71 -7.01
N LEU A 135 -14.83 2.86 -6.50
CA LEU A 135 -15.50 3.89 -7.29
C LEU A 135 -14.84 5.24 -7.03
N ALA A 136 -14.66 6.02 -8.08
CA ALA A 136 -14.15 7.38 -7.99
C ALA A 136 -14.89 8.32 -8.95
N LEU A 137 -14.82 9.62 -8.62
CA LEU A 137 -15.20 10.69 -9.52
C LEU A 137 -13.98 11.51 -9.88
N SER A 138 -13.89 11.94 -11.12
CA SER A 138 -12.88 12.87 -11.61
C SER A 138 -13.54 14.13 -12.16
N ALA A 139 -12.85 15.25 -12.02
CA ALA A 139 -13.17 16.51 -12.70
C ALA A 139 -11.88 17.03 -13.33
N HIS A 140 -11.97 17.56 -14.53
CA HIS A 140 -10.82 18.07 -15.27
C HIS A 140 -11.15 19.38 -15.95
N ALA A 141 -10.20 20.31 -16.00
CA ALA A 141 -10.30 21.57 -16.71
C ALA A 141 -9.02 21.83 -17.51
N ALA A 142 -9.17 21.96 -18.82
CA ALA A 142 -8.10 22.43 -19.72
C ALA A 142 -8.29 23.93 -19.96
N LEU A 143 -7.31 24.73 -19.51
CA LEU A 143 -7.35 26.18 -19.59
C LEU A 143 -6.65 26.69 -20.85
N PRO A 144 -7.18 27.74 -21.50
CA PRO A 144 -6.59 28.31 -22.70
C PRO A 144 -5.29 29.06 -22.36
N ALA A 145 -4.15 28.47 -22.70
CA ALA A 145 -2.84 29.06 -22.56
C ALA A 145 -1.91 28.54 -23.67
N GLY A 146 -1.04 29.41 -24.17
CA GLY A 146 -0.11 29.05 -25.24
C GLY A 146 -0.74 28.87 -26.63
N ALA A 147 0.10 28.68 -27.62
CA ALA A 147 -0.31 28.68 -29.05
C ALA A 147 -0.96 27.35 -29.50
N ALA A 148 -0.73 26.26 -28.78
CA ALA A 148 -1.34 24.94 -29.04
C ALA A 148 -2.42 24.58 -28.00
N GLY A 149 -2.75 25.48 -27.07
CA GLY A 149 -3.80 25.27 -26.07
C GLY A 149 -5.20 25.37 -26.66
N PRO A 150 -6.21 24.93 -25.90
CA PRO A 150 -7.60 25.07 -26.30
C PRO A 150 -7.96 26.55 -26.47
N ARG A 151 -8.84 26.85 -27.41
CA ARG A 151 -9.30 28.23 -27.65
C ARG A 151 -10.21 28.76 -26.55
N SER A 152 -10.82 27.87 -25.78
CA SER A 152 -11.62 28.18 -24.60
C SER A 152 -11.45 27.07 -23.56
N THR A 153 -11.83 27.37 -22.32
CA THR A 153 -11.81 26.36 -21.25
C THR A 153 -12.67 25.16 -21.62
N THR A 154 -12.10 23.95 -21.50
CA THR A 154 -12.83 22.69 -21.60
C THR A 154 -12.91 22.09 -20.20
N GLY A 155 -14.13 21.82 -19.74
CA GLY A 155 -14.36 21.09 -18.49
C GLY A 155 -14.79 19.66 -18.77
N SER A 156 -14.41 18.68 -17.93
CA SER A 156 -14.97 17.35 -17.99
C SER A 156 -15.25 16.79 -16.59
N ILE A 157 -16.21 15.88 -16.53
CA ILE A 157 -16.53 15.09 -15.34
C ILE A 157 -16.50 13.63 -15.75
N GLY A 158 -15.89 12.79 -14.92
CA GLY A 158 -15.75 11.36 -15.16
C GLY A 158 -16.12 10.51 -13.96
N ALA A 159 -16.49 9.26 -14.24
CA ALA A 159 -16.67 8.21 -13.27
C ALA A 159 -15.70 7.07 -13.56
N LEU A 160 -15.08 6.54 -12.51
CA LEU A 160 -14.08 5.49 -12.57
C LEU A 160 -14.51 4.33 -11.67
N MET A 161 -14.23 3.13 -12.14
CA MET A 161 -14.47 1.88 -11.40
C MET A 161 -13.26 0.98 -11.53
N THR A 162 -12.87 0.33 -10.42
CA THR A 162 -11.85 -0.72 -10.40
C THR A 162 -12.36 -1.93 -9.66
N ARG A 163 -12.19 -3.12 -10.24
CA ARG A 163 -12.57 -4.41 -9.65
C ARG A 163 -11.44 -5.41 -9.78
N SER A 164 -11.04 -6.00 -8.63
CA SER A 164 -10.07 -7.10 -8.59
C SER A 164 -10.77 -8.45 -8.76
N PHE A 165 -10.09 -9.40 -9.37
CA PHE A 165 -10.57 -10.77 -9.59
C PHE A 165 -9.61 -11.79 -9.01
N SER A 166 -10.01 -13.05 -8.95
CA SER A 166 -9.15 -14.15 -8.53
C SER A 166 -7.92 -14.25 -9.45
N GLY A 167 -6.76 -14.30 -8.85
CA GLY A 167 -5.51 -13.99 -9.53
C GLY A 167 -5.31 -12.47 -9.54
N PRO A 168 -4.10 -11.97 -9.71
CA PRO A 168 -3.79 -10.54 -9.57
C PRO A 168 -4.31 -9.66 -10.73
N PHE A 169 -5.43 -10.02 -11.36
CA PHE A 169 -6.05 -9.22 -12.41
C PHE A 169 -7.02 -8.20 -11.85
N ARG A 170 -6.94 -6.97 -12.35
CA ARG A 170 -7.92 -5.91 -12.10
C ARG A 170 -8.57 -5.49 -13.41
N ILE A 171 -9.86 -5.15 -13.36
CA ILE A 171 -10.59 -4.53 -14.47
C ILE A 171 -10.95 -3.11 -14.05
N HIS A 172 -10.73 -2.19 -14.96
CA HIS A 172 -11.06 -0.77 -14.82
C HIS A 172 -12.09 -0.39 -15.86
N ALA A 173 -13.01 0.48 -15.50
CA ALA A 173 -13.92 1.12 -16.43
C ALA A 173 -13.97 2.61 -16.15
N ASN A 174 -13.77 3.40 -17.19
CA ASN A 174 -13.87 4.86 -17.10
C ASN A 174 -14.89 5.37 -18.11
N ALA A 175 -15.62 6.41 -17.72
CA ALA A 175 -16.49 7.16 -18.61
C ALA A 175 -16.41 8.65 -18.24
N ASP A 176 -16.17 9.52 -19.20
CA ASP A 176 -16.15 10.96 -19.00
C ASP A 176 -16.91 11.73 -20.09
N VAL A 177 -17.48 12.86 -19.69
CA VAL A 177 -18.12 13.81 -20.58
C VAL A 177 -17.41 15.14 -20.45
N ALA A 178 -17.01 15.73 -21.58
CA ALA A 178 -16.34 17.01 -21.68
C ALA A 178 -17.20 18.03 -22.39
N VAL A 179 -17.21 19.26 -21.88
CA VAL A 179 -17.89 20.41 -22.47
C VAL A 179 -16.87 21.50 -22.75
N THR A 180 -16.86 22.01 -23.97
CA THR A 180 -15.97 23.09 -24.41
C THR A 180 -16.73 24.40 -24.51
N GLY A 181 -16.16 25.48 -24.03
CA GLY A 181 -16.80 26.80 -24.04
C GLY A 181 -17.04 27.35 -25.45
N PRO A 182 -17.98 28.32 -25.61
CA PRO A 182 -18.48 28.76 -26.92
C PRO A 182 -17.44 29.35 -27.86
N SER A 183 -16.38 29.95 -27.35
CA SER A 183 -15.33 30.58 -28.16
C SER A 183 -14.50 29.57 -28.97
N ALA A 184 -14.61 28.27 -28.66
CA ALA A 184 -13.97 27.19 -29.43
C ALA A 184 -14.90 26.58 -30.47
N TRP A 185 -16.17 26.94 -30.50
CA TRP A 185 -17.14 26.43 -31.47
C TRP A 185 -16.88 27.06 -32.82
N SER A 186 -15.95 26.50 -33.57
CA SER A 186 -15.79 26.76 -35.00
C SER A 186 -16.56 25.72 -35.80
N ASP A 187 -16.83 25.98 -37.07
CA ASP A 187 -17.47 25.02 -37.96
C ASP A 187 -16.77 23.64 -37.86
N GLY A 188 -17.51 22.64 -37.40
CA GLY A 188 -17.02 21.27 -37.27
C GLY A 188 -16.41 20.86 -35.91
N THR A 189 -16.46 21.70 -34.86
CA THR A 189 -16.06 21.33 -33.50
C THR A 189 -17.29 20.95 -32.67
N ASP A 190 -17.26 19.82 -31.96
CA ASP A 190 -18.31 19.42 -31.04
C ASP A 190 -18.11 20.08 -29.67
N ALA A 191 -19.20 20.73 -29.17
CA ALA A 191 -19.22 21.36 -27.88
C ALA A 191 -19.15 20.35 -26.74
N GLU A 192 -19.80 19.21 -26.94
CA GLU A 192 -19.89 18.10 -25.99
C GLU A 192 -19.18 16.90 -26.58
N ARG A 193 -18.43 16.20 -25.75
CA ARG A 193 -17.69 15.01 -26.17
C ARG A 193 -17.69 14.01 -25.02
N TRP A 194 -17.63 12.75 -25.34
CA TRP A 194 -17.53 11.68 -24.39
C TRP A 194 -16.35 10.75 -24.67
N THR A 195 -15.85 10.11 -23.63
CA THR A 195 -14.90 9.00 -23.71
C THR A 195 -15.39 7.91 -22.77
N ALA A 196 -15.36 6.66 -23.23
CA ALA A 196 -15.66 5.52 -22.38
C ALA A 196 -14.76 4.34 -22.77
N GLY A 197 -14.33 3.57 -21.78
CA GLY A 197 -13.46 2.42 -22.05
C GLY A 197 -13.30 1.49 -20.87
N ILE A 198 -12.64 0.37 -21.19
CA ILE A 198 -12.31 -0.69 -20.25
C ILE A 198 -10.82 -0.98 -20.37
N GLY A 199 -10.16 -1.09 -19.21
CA GLY A 199 -8.80 -1.55 -19.06
C GLY A 199 -8.75 -2.84 -18.24
N ILE A 200 -7.72 -3.62 -18.47
CA ILE A 200 -7.34 -4.76 -17.63
C ILE A 200 -5.87 -4.64 -17.30
N ASP A 201 -5.51 -4.89 -16.06
CA ASP A 201 -4.12 -4.96 -15.67
C ASP A 201 -3.79 -6.18 -14.80
N HIS A 202 -2.49 -6.46 -14.73
CA HIS A 202 -1.91 -7.54 -13.95
C HIS A 202 -0.69 -7.04 -13.18
N PRO A 203 -0.81 -6.75 -11.87
CA PRO A 203 0.33 -6.46 -11.02
C PRO A 203 1.26 -7.67 -10.89
N ILE A 204 2.55 -7.45 -11.12
CA ILE A 204 3.63 -8.42 -10.90
C ILE A 204 4.39 -7.99 -9.66
N ALA A 205 3.86 -8.31 -8.50
CA ALA A 205 4.30 -7.78 -7.20
C ALA A 205 5.79 -8.01 -6.91
N LEU A 206 6.31 -9.22 -7.17
CA LEU A 206 7.74 -9.54 -6.97
C LEU A 206 8.70 -8.71 -7.84
N ARG A 207 8.21 -8.16 -8.95
CA ARG A 207 8.98 -7.30 -9.84
C ARG A 207 8.66 -5.82 -9.63
N SER A 208 7.71 -5.49 -8.76
CA SER A 208 7.16 -4.14 -8.61
C SER A 208 6.82 -3.55 -9.97
N ALA A 209 6.07 -4.31 -10.76
CA ALA A 209 5.70 -3.99 -12.13
C ALA A 209 4.22 -4.28 -12.38
N LEU A 210 3.68 -3.61 -13.39
CA LEU A 210 2.30 -3.75 -13.84
C LEU A 210 2.31 -3.85 -15.36
N ILE A 211 1.53 -4.78 -15.89
CA ILE A 211 1.25 -4.87 -17.34
C ILE A 211 -0.23 -4.66 -17.52
N GLY A 212 -0.62 -3.85 -18.51
CA GLY A 212 -2.02 -3.58 -18.79
C GLY A 212 -2.35 -3.51 -20.26
N ALA A 213 -3.64 -3.64 -20.55
CA ALA A 213 -4.22 -3.45 -21.87
C ALA A 213 -5.55 -2.71 -21.75
N GLU A 214 -5.94 -2.00 -22.79
CA GLU A 214 -7.16 -1.21 -22.82
C GLU A 214 -7.84 -1.21 -24.18
N VAL A 215 -9.14 -0.97 -24.15
CA VAL A 215 -9.94 -0.57 -25.28
C VAL A 215 -10.85 0.58 -24.86
N TYR A 216 -10.87 1.65 -25.63
CA TYR A 216 -11.75 2.77 -25.38
C TYR A 216 -12.27 3.40 -26.67
N ALA A 217 -13.44 4.02 -26.55
CA ALA A 217 -14.07 4.80 -27.60
C ALA A 217 -14.11 6.26 -27.15
N GLU A 218 -13.86 7.17 -28.07
CA GLU A 218 -13.93 8.60 -27.84
C GLU A 218 -14.56 9.34 -29.02
N GLU A 219 -15.30 10.38 -28.70
CA GLU A 219 -15.80 11.30 -29.70
C GLU A 219 -14.69 12.27 -30.09
N PRO A 220 -14.36 12.42 -31.39
CA PRO A 220 -13.28 13.28 -31.82
C PRO A 220 -13.62 14.76 -31.61
N ILE A 221 -12.59 15.60 -31.41
CA ILE A 221 -12.77 17.07 -31.27
C ILE A 221 -13.48 17.67 -32.48
N GLN A 222 -13.19 17.19 -33.66
CA GLN A 222 -13.89 17.58 -34.88
C GLN A 222 -14.96 16.56 -35.21
N ARG A 223 -16.17 17.00 -35.54
CA ARG A 223 -17.30 16.16 -35.90
C ARG A 223 -16.90 15.02 -36.81
N GLY A 224 -17.19 13.81 -36.43
CA GLY A 224 -16.80 12.60 -37.17
C GLY A 224 -17.29 11.33 -36.49
N ALA A 225 -16.90 10.20 -37.07
CA ALA A 225 -17.20 8.91 -36.47
C ALA A 225 -16.39 8.70 -35.18
N THR A 226 -17.02 8.07 -34.20
CA THR A 226 -16.38 7.61 -32.95
C THR A 226 -15.07 6.89 -33.22
N ALA A 227 -14.02 7.30 -32.54
CA ALA A 227 -12.70 6.70 -32.65
C ALA A 227 -12.55 5.58 -31.61
N TRP A 228 -12.35 4.36 -32.09
CA TRP A 228 -12.01 3.20 -31.26
C TRP A 228 -10.50 3.07 -31.15
N ASN A 229 -10.01 2.90 -29.93
CA ASN A 229 -8.59 2.82 -29.63
C ASN A 229 -8.30 1.56 -28.83
N VAL A 230 -7.11 0.99 -29.03
CA VAL A 230 -6.56 -0.09 -28.22
C VAL A 230 -5.19 0.31 -27.72
N GLY A 231 -4.80 -0.19 -26.56
CA GLY A 231 -3.49 0.10 -25.99
C GLY A 231 -2.97 -1.05 -25.14
N VAL A 232 -1.65 -1.11 -25.01
CA VAL A 232 -0.94 -1.96 -24.06
C VAL A 232 0.13 -1.12 -23.37
N GLY A 233 0.41 -1.42 -22.12
CA GLY A 233 1.38 -0.65 -21.36
C GLY A 233 2.02 -1.44 -20.24
N VAL A 234 3.15 -0.93 -19.77
CA VAL A 234 3.88 -1.46 -18.64
C VAL A 234 4.31 -0.31 -17.74
N ARG A 235 4.20 -0.53 -16.42
CA ARG A 235 4.77 0.34 -15.40
C ARG A 235 5.72 -0.48 -14.55
N THR A 236 6.86 0.06 -14.17
CA THR A 236 7.79 -0.61 -13.27
C THR A 236 8.39 0.38 -12.29
N GLN A 237 8.44 -0.01 -11.02
CA GLN A 237 9.08 0.76 -9.98
C GLN A 237 10.59 0.48 -10.00
N LEU A 238 11.38 1.49 -10.34
CA LEU A 238 12.84 1.40 -10.38
C LEU A 238 13.46 1.50 -8.98
N THR A 239 12.92 2.40 -8.17
CA THR A 239 13.28 2.62 -6.76
C THR A 239 12.02 2.96 -5.98
N PRO A 240 12.04 3.05 -4.64
CA PRO A 240 10.88 3.51 -3.88
C PRO A 240 10.29 4.86 -4.34
N ARG A 241 11.09 5.69 -5.00
CA ARG A 241 10.68 7.04 -5.43
C ARG A 241 10.49 7.21 -6.93
N TRP A 242 10.92 6.25 -7.71
CA TRP A 242 10.90 6.36 -9.17
C TRP A 242 10.14 5.22 -9.80
N HIS A 243 9.20 5.51 -10.66
CA HIS A 243 8.66 4.53 -11.58
C HIS A 243 8.77 4.99 -13.04
N LEU A 244 8.87 4.02 -13.92
CA LEU A 244 8.95 4.17 -15.37
C LEU A 244 7.69 3.59 -16.00
N ASP A 245 7.13 4.34 -16.93
CA ASP A 245 6.01 3.94 -17.77
C ASP A 245 6.42 3.79 -19.23
N ALA A 246 5.84 2.81 -19.91
CA ALA A 246 5.92 2.71 -21.37
C ALA A 246 4.60 2.15 -21.90
N GLY A 247 4.13 2.69 -23.01
CA GLY A 247 2.88 2.27 -23.62
C GLY A 247 2.90 2.35 -25.15
N PHE A 248 2.07 1.51 -25.75
CA PHE A 248 1.81 1.48 -27.17
C PHE A 248 0.30 1.47 -27.39
N GLY A 249 -0.19 2.29 -28.31
CA GLY A 249 -1.61 2.37 -28.61
C GLY A 249 -1.86 2.57 -30.11
N ARG A 250 -3.06 2.23 -30.55
CA ARG A 250 -3.49 2.40 -31.91
C ARG A 250 -4.96 2.81 -31.98
N ALA A 251 -5.25 3.86 -32.73
CA ALA A 251 -6.60 4.18 -33.17
C ALA A 251 -6.99 3.22 -34.32
N LEU A 252 -8.10 2.48 -34.15
CA LEU A 252 -8.59 1.50 -35.12
C LEU A 252 -9.55 2.13 -36.13
N THR A 253 -10.32 3.12 -35.68
CA THR A 253 -11.34 3.83 -36.47
C THR A 253 -11.22 5.34 -36.27
N GLY A 254 -12.01 6.10 -36.99
CA GLY A 254 -11.98 7.56 -36.96
C GLY A 254 -11.27 8.17 -38.20
N ARG A 255 -11.25 9.50 -38.27
CA ARG A 255 -10.67 10.23 -39.43
C ARG A 255 -9.14 10.04 -39.55
N ASN A 256 -8.45 9.88 -38.42
CA ASN A 256 -7.00 9.76 -38.38
C ASN A 256 -6.61 8.49 -37.62
N VAL A 257 -6.55 7.38 -38.30
CA VAL A 257 -5.93 6.17 -37.75
C VAL A 257 -4.49 6.51 -37.39
N SER A 258 -4.15 6.41 -36.12
CA SER A 258 -2.83 6.77 -35.60
C SER A 258 -2.24 5.65 -34.74
N THR A 259 -0.93 5.60 -34.73
CA THR A 259 -0.16 4.75 -33.79
C THR A 259 0.50 5.66 -32.78
N ARG A 260 0.37 5.31 -31.52
CA ARG A 260 0.88 6.05 -30.37
C ARG A 260 1.94 5.24 -29.65
N VAL A 261 3.04 5.88 -29.28
CA VAL A 261 4.04 5.37 -28.34
C VAL A 261 4.18 6.41 -27.25
N ASN A 262 4.17 5.98 -26.00
CA ASN A 262 4.42 6.84 -24.87
C ASN A 262 5.47 6.26 -23.93
N ALA A 263 6.16 7.13 -23.21
CA ALA A 263 7.05 6.79 -22.12
C ALA A 263 6.99 7.90 -21.07
N GLY A 264 7.21 7.54 -19.82
CA GLY A 264 7.17 8.50 -18.73
C GLY A 264 8.02 8.08 -17.55
N LEU A 265 8.40 9.05 -16.75
CA LEU A 265 9.15 8.87 -15.51
C LEU A 265 8.46 9.69 -14.43
N THR A 266 8.11 9.07 -13.32
CA THR A 266 7.51 9.75 -12.16
C THR A 266 8.45 9.70 -10.97
N PHE A 267 8.55 10.82 -10.28
CA PHE A 267 9.29 10.95 -9.04
C PHE A 267 8.37 11.39 -7.91
N ALA A 268 8.26 10.56 -6.86
CA ALA A 268 7.47 10.87 -5.67
C ALA A 268 8.32 11.46 -4.55
N PHE A 269 7.78 12.47 -3.88
CA PHE A 269 8.38 13.08 -2.69
C PHE A 269 7.29 13.61 -1.74
N GLY A 270 7.61 13.72 -0.44
CA GLY A 270 6.69 14.27 0.57
C GLY A 270 7.06 15.69 0.96
N LEU A 271 6.06 16.52 1.25
CA LEU A 271 6.25 17.90 1.71
C LEU A 271 6.30 17.99 3.24
N GLU A 272 7.10 17.18 3.91
CA GLU A 272 7.17 17.12 5.38
C GLU A 272 7.47 18.48 6.05
N ARG A 273 8.22 19.34 5.40
CA ARG A 273 8.54 20.68 5.92
C ARG A 273 7.35 21.64 5.96
N PHE A 274 6.39 21.45 5.05
CA PHE A 274 5.24 22.38 4.93
C PHE A 274 4.00 21.87 5.66
N VAL A 275 3.92 20.59 5.96
CA VAL A 275 2.76 19.94 6.56
C VAL A 275 3.10 19.35 7.93
N SER A 276 3.92 20.00 8.74
CA SER A 276 4.28 19.62 10.12
C SER A 276 4.08 18.13 10.42
N SER A 277 5.08 17.30 10.55
CA SER A 277 5.07 15.91 11.05
C SER A 277 3.92 14.97 10.60
N ARG A 278 3.07 15.39 9.67
CA ARG A 278 1.85 14.68 9.23
C ARG A 278 1.94 14.15 7.81
N ALA A 279 3.06 14.29 7.13
CA ALA A 279 3.24 13.71 5.82
C ALA A 279 3.33 12.19 5.97
N VAL A 280 2.31 11.51 5.53
CA VAL A 280 2.20 10.05 5.52
C VAL A 280 2.44 9.57 4.12
N ARG A 281 3.22 8.51 3.96
CA ARG A 281 3.63 7.97 2.67
C ARG A 281 3.14 6.57 2.55
N LEU A 282 2.40 6.34 1.53
CA LEU A 282 1.48 5.23 1.52
C LEU A 282 1.62 4.49 0.21
N SER A 283 1.76 3.21 0.30
CA SER A 283 1.85 2.30 -0.83
C SER A 283 0.54 1.57 -1.10
N GLN A 284 -0.45 1.76 -0.25
CA GLN A 284 -1.76 1.14 -0.38
C GLN A 284 -2.83 1.97 0.34
N PRO A 285 -4.13 1.79 0.01
CA PRO A 285 -5.20 2.56 0.64
C PRO A 285 -5.24 2.47 2.17
N ALA A 286 -4.93 1.28 2.73
CA ALA A 286 -4.89 1.09 4.19
C ALA A 286 -3.87 1.99 4.88
N ASP A 287 -2.75 2.25 4.24
CA ASP A 287 -1.70 3.12 4.79
C ASP A 287 -2.18 4.56 4.99
N GLN A 288 -3.22 5.02 4.30
CA GLN A 288 -3.83 6.33 4.53
C GLN A 288 -4.45 6.45 5.93
N LEU A 289 -4.58 5.34 6.63
CA LEU A 289 -5.11 5.23 7.97
C LEU A 289 -4.02 5.29 9.05
N TYR A 290 -2.73 5.38 8.69
CA TYR A 290 -1.65 5.56 9.68
C TYR A 290 -1.89 6.81 10.54
N TYR A 291 -1.59 6.72 11.83
CA TYR A 291 -1.47 7.91 12.66
C TYR A 291 -0.40 8.83 12.07
N PRO A 292 -0.72 10.07 11.71
CA PRO A 292 0.23 10.97 11.07
C PRO A 292 1.35 11.37 12.04
N ALA A 293 2.58 10.94 11.78
CA ALA A 293 3.71 11.22 12.66
C ALA A 293 5.05 11.28 11.89
N SER A 294 6.03 11.94 12.47
CA SER A 294 7.38 12.08 11.91
C SER A 294 8.18 10.78 11.89
N HIS A 295 7.78 9.81 12.72
CA HIS A 295 8.43 8.50 12.80
C HIS A 295 8.00 7.53 11.68
N ASN A 296 6.93 7.82 10.96
CA ASN A 296 6.46 6.91 9.91
C ASN A 296 7.58 6.61 8.91
N TRP A 297 7.72 5.32 8.58
CA TRP A 297 8.72 4.76 7.64
C TRP A 297 10.16 4.71 8.14
N LYS A 298 10.42 5.01 9.39
CA LYS A 298 11.78 4.94 9.93
C LYS A 298 12.35 3.53 9.93
N PHE A 299 11.52 2.53 10.20
CA PHE A 299 11.93 1.14 10.10
C PHE A 299 12.24 0.74 8.65
N ARG A 300 11.37 1.10 7.70
CA ARG A 300 11.60 0.86 6.26
C ARG A 300 12.87 1.52 5.74
N ASP A 301 13.14 2.74 6.18
CA ASP A 301 14.33 3.49 5.76
C ASP A 301 15.63 2.94 6.39
N GLY A 302 15.56 2.54 7.65
CA GLY A 302 16.72 2.02 8.39
C GLY A 302 17.00 0.54 8.14
N PHE A 303 15.95 -0.28 7.97
CA PHE A 303 16.04 -1.74 7.88
C PHE A 303 15.25 -2.30 6.69
N PRO A 304 15.57 -1.89 5.44
CA PRO A 304 14.74 -2.20 4.27
C PRO A 304 14.58 -3.70 3.98
N SER A 305 15.56 -4.51 4.33
CA SER A 305 15.48 -5.97 4.16
C SER A 305 14.46 -6.60 5.10
N ALA A 306 14.42 -6.18 6.36
CA ALA A 306 13.45 -6.66 7.35
C ALA A 306 12.03 -6.14 7.04
N ASP A 307 11.88 -4.89 6.61
CA ASP A 307 10.59 -4.33 6.17
C ASP A 307 10.00 -5.11 4.99
N ARG A 308 10.83 -5.47 4.01
CA ARG A 308 10.38 -6.32 2.89
C ARG A 308 9.91 -7.70 3.33
N LEU A 309 10.57 -8.31 4.32
CA LEU A 309 10.10 -9.58 4.85
C LEU A 309 8.73 -9.44 5.51
N PHE A 310 8.47 -8.34 6.20
CA PHE A 310 7.14 -8.05 6.72
C PHE A 310 6.10 -7.98 5.58
N ASN A 311 6.42 -7.31 4.47
CA ASN A 311 5.55 -7.29 3.29
C ASN A 311 5.31 -8.71 2.73
N ALA A 312 6.36 -9.54 2.70
CA ALA A 312 6.24 -10.92 2.24
C ALA A 312 5.37 -11.79 3.16
N PHE A 313 5.32 -11.51 4.46
CA PHE A 313 4.45 -12.22 5.41
C PHE A 313 2.98 -11.93 5.14
N ASP A 314 2.61 -10.66 4.98
CA ASP A 314 1.25 -10.28 4.63
C ASP A 314 0.84 -10.96 3.32
N TYR A 315 1.76 -10.97 2.35
CA TYR A 315 1.55 -11.64 1.08
C TYR A 315 1.39 -13.16 1.23
N GLY A 316 2.20 -13.80 2.08
CA GLY A 316 2.15 -15.25 2.34
C GLY A 316 0.85 -15.69 3.01
N HIS A 317 0.35 -14.93 3.99
CA HIS A 317 -0.96 -15.17 4.60
C HIS A 317 -2.11 -15.01 3.59
N ALA A 318 -2.08 -13.96 2.80
CA ALA A 318 -3.09 -13.71 1.78
C ALA A 318 -3.15 -14.85 0.74
N ILE A 319 -1.99 -15.32 0.25
CA ILE A 319 -1.91 -16.49 -0.64
C ILE A 319 -2.54 -17.71 0.00
N LEU A 320 -2.20 -18.00 1.25
CA LEU A 320 -2.72 -19.15 2.00
C LEU A 320 -4.24 -19.13 2.08
N TYR A 321 -4.82 -18.01 2.53
CA TYR A 321 -6.27 -17.89 2.69
C TYR A 321 -7.01 -17.95 1.36
N GLU A 322 -6.50 -17.28 0.34
CA GLU A 322 -7.08 -17.33 -1.01
C GLU A 322 -7.09 -18.75 -1.54
N ARG A 323 -6.00 -19.50 -1.34
CA ARG A 323 -5.83 -20.86 -1.81
C ARG A 323 -6.79 -21.82 -1.10
N LEU A 324 -6.82 -21.77 0.24
CA LEU A 324 -7.72 -22.61 1.04
C LEU A 324 -9.21 -22.34 0.73
N TRP A 325 -9.56 -21.08 0.44
CA TRP A 325 -10.93 -20.73 0.12
C TRP A 325 -11.32 -21.07 -1.32
N ARG A 326 -10.43 -20.81 -2.27
CA ARG A 326 -10.68 -21.05 -3.70
C ARG A 326 -10.77 -22.53 -4.03
N ASP A 327 -9.81 -23.31 -3.54
CA ASP A 327 -9.60 -24.69 -3.94
C ASP A 327 -9.58 -25.65 -2.72
N PRO A 328 -10.67 -25.77 -1.95
CA PRO A 328 -10.70 -26.56 -0.71
C PRO A 328 -10.49 -28.06 -0.95
N GLY A 329 -10.67 -28.54 -2.18
CA GLY A 329 -10.40 -29.94 -2.58
C GLY A 329 -9.05 -30.16 -3.24
N ALA A 330 -8.16 -29.15 -3.25
CA ALA A 330 -6.83 -29.31 -3.84
C ALA A 330 -6.01 -30.37 -3.07
N PRO A 331 -5.18 -31.16 -3.76
CA PRO A 331 -4.29 -32.10 -3.10
C PRO A 331 -3.41 -31.41 -2.05
N VAL A 332 -3.25 -32.01 -0.88
CA VAL A 332 -2.40 -31.49 0.21
C VAL A 332 -1.00 -31.13 -0.32
N THR A 333 -0.45 -31.97 -1.20
CA THR A 333 0.88 -31.76 -1.79
C THR A 333 0.98 -30.46 -2.58
N THR A 334 -0.11 -29.96 -3.14
CA THR A 334 -0.11 -28.69 -3.91
C THR A 334 0.19 -27.50 -2.99
N LEU A 335 -0.43 -27.45 -1.82
CA LEU A 335 -0.21 -26.38 -0.87
C LEU A 335 1.07 -26.60 -0.05
N GLU A 336 1.23 -27.82 0.50
CA GLU A 336 2.34 -28.16 1.38
C GLU A 336 3.71 -28.20 0.68
N ARG A 337 3.74 -28.46 -0.62
CA ARG A 337 4.97 -28.47 -1.41
C ARG A 337 5.10 -27.23 -2.30
N ASP A 338 4.13 -26.99 -3.16
CA ASP A 338 4.29 -26.01 -4.24
C ASP A 338 4.18 -24.58 -3.71
N GLU A 339 3.17 -24.29 -2.89
CA GLU A 339 3.02 -22.95 -2.29
C GLU A 339 4.11 -22.68 -1.23
N PHE A 340 4.45 -23.68 -0.42
CA PHE A 340 5.56 -23.54 0.52
C PHE A 340 6.87 -23.23 -0.22
N THR A 341 7.19 -23.97 -1.27
CA THR A 341 8.40 -23.75 -2.08
C THR A 341 8.38 -22.37 -2.72
N TYR A 342 7.23 -21.96 -3.29
CA TYR A 342 7.09 -20.64 -3.85
C TYR A 342 7.36 -19.54 -2.81
N ILE A 343 6.78 -19.67 -1.62
CA ILE A 343 6.96 -18.67 -0.55
C ILE A 343 8.41 -18.69 -0.04
N ALA A 344 8.95 -19.84 0.32
CA ALA A 344 10.27 -19.95 0.92
C ALA A 344 11.42 -19.59 -0.05
N ASP A 345 11.33 -20.05 -1.30
CA ASP A 345 12.43 -19.96 -2.26
C ASP A 345 12.29 -18.76 -3.23
N THR A 346 11.08 -18.21 -3.37
CA THR A 346 10.83 -17.10 -4.29
C THR A 346 10.39 -15.84 -3.54
N LEU A 347 9.27 -15.88 -2.85
CA LEU A 347 8.67 -14.71 -2.22
C LEU A 347 9.58 -14.12 -1.14
N LEU A 348 10.10 -14.93 -0.21
CA LEU A 348 10.94 -14.44 0.88
C LEU A 348 12.35 -14.02 0.42
N ARG A 349 12.88 -14.63 -0.63
CA ARG A 349 14.18 -14.26 -1.21
C ARG A 349 14.12 -13.00 -2.07
N HIS A 350 12.95 -12.72 -2.65
CA HIS A 350 12.67 -11.56 -3.49
C HIS A 350 11.48 -10.77 -2.93
N ALA A 351 11.49 -10.55 -1.63
CA ALA A 351 10.39 -9.95 -0.90
C ALA A 351 9.95 -8.60 -1.50
N PRO A 352 8.63 -8.34 -1.57
CA PRO A 352 8.08 -7.13 -2.18
C PRO A 352 8.61 -5.87 -1.52
N ARG A 353 8.91 -4.85 -2.32
CA ARG A 353 9.36 -3.56 -1.79
C ARG A 353 8.26 -2.78 -1.10
N LEU A 354 7.03 -3.04 -1.49
CA LEU A 354 5.84 -2.37 -0.99
C LEU A 354 4.93 -3.38 -0.31
N ALA A 355 4.29 -2.95 0.77
CA ALA A 355 3.15 -3.65 1.31
C ALA A 355 2.03 -3.60 0.27
N LEU A 356 1.44 -4.75 -0.04
CA LEU A 356 0.26 -4.83 -0.89
C LEU A 356 -1.00 -4.88 -0.03
N ALA A 357 -2.08 -4.28 -0.51
CA ALA A 357 -3.37 -4.53 0.06
C ALA A 357 -3.68 -6.04 -0.05
N GLU A 358 -4.03 -6.70 1.04
CA GLU A 358 -4.34 -8.14 1.04
C GLU A 358 -5.39 -8.49 -0.01
N ARG A 359 -6.38 -7.62 -0.25
CA ARG A 359 -7.40 -7.78 -1.29
C ARG A 359 -6.85 -7.89 -2.71
N ALA A 360 -5.68 -7.31 -2.99
CA ALA A 360 -5.05 -7.46 -4.29
C ALA A 360 -4.48 -8.87 -4.51
N VAL A 361 -4.17 -9.57 -3.42
CA VAL A 361 -3.61 -10.93 -3.44
C VAL A 361 -4.69 -11.99 -3.16
N ALA A 362 -5.60 -11.69 -2.24
CA ALA A 362 -6.67 -12.59 -1.77
C ALA A 362 -8.07 -12.00 -2.01
N PRO A 363 -8.46 -11.73 -3.26
CA PRO A 363 -9.74 -11.07 -3.56
C PRO A 363 -10.97 -11.91 -3.18
N LEU A 364 -10.88 -13.22 -3.24
CA LEU A 364 -12.01 -14.09 -2.87
C LEU A 364 -12.15 -14.24 -1.36
N TYR A 365 -11.03 -14.39 -0.65
CA TYR A 365 -11.04 -14.39 0.82
C TYR A 365 -11.48 -13.01 1.36
N GLY A 366 -10.97 -11.93 0.79
CA GLY A 366 -11.38 -10.57 1.14
C GLY A 366 -12.87 -10.29 0.94
N ARG A 367 -13.54 -11.01 0.02
CA ARG A 367 -15.00 -10.99 -0.12
C ARG A 367 -15.72 -11.89 0.86
N LEU A 368 -15.08 -13.00 1.25
CA LEU A 368 -15.66 -13.91 2.22
C LEU A 368 -15.79 -13.26 3.59
N ALA A 369 -14.72 -12.63 4.08
CA ALA A 369 -14.65 -12.10 5.44
C ALA A 369 -13.90 -10.75 5.48
N PRO A 370 -14.45 -9.69 4.88
CA PRO A 370 -13.80 -8.39 4.82
C PRO A 370 -13.51 -7.82 6.19
N GLU A 371 -14.40 -8.05 7.17
CA GLU A 371 -14.24 -7.54 8.54
C GLU A 371 -13.03 -8.17 9.25
N ALA A 372 -12.81 -9.47 9.05
CA ALA A 372 -11.66 -10.17 9.62
C ALA A 372 -10.35 -9.71 8.95
N MET A 373 -10.37 -9.49 7.65
CA MET A 373 -9.22 -8.98 6.90
C MET A 373 -8.87 -7.55 7.34
N GLU A 374 -9.85 -6.67 7.51
CA GLU A 374 -9.62 -5.30 7.98
C GLU A 374 -9.07 -5.26 9.41
N MET A 375 -9.41 -6.23 10.27
CA MET A 375 -8.79 -6.37 11.59
C MET A 375 -7.29 -6.67 11.48
N PHE A 376 -6.89 -7.55 10.56
CA PHE A 376 -5.47 -7.85 10.32
C PHE A 376 -4.74 -6.62 9.78
N ASP A 377 -5.26 -5.97 8.74
CA ASP A 377 -4.68 -4.76 8.18
C ASP A 377 -4.48 -3.68 9.25
N TRP A 378 -5.48 -3.49 10.13
CA TRP A 378 -5.44 -2.51 11.21
C TRP A 378 -4.38 -2.83 12.26
N ALA A 379 -4.22 -4.11 12.63
CA ALA A 379 -3.20 -4.55 13.58
C ALA A 379 -1.79 -4.55 12.96
N HIS A 380 -1.64 -4.92 11.68
CA HIS A 380 -0.36 -4.79 10.97
C HIS A 380 0.09 -3.34 10.85
N LEU A 381 -0.84 -2.41 10.68
CA LEU A 381 -0.57 -0.97 10.68
C LEU A 381 -0.01 -0.51 12.05
N LEU A 382 -0.60 -0.94 13.15
CA LEU A 382 -0.08 -0.70 14.49
C LEU A 382 1.34 -1.29 14.63
N HIS A 383 1.53 -2.53 14.18
CA HIS A 383 2.81 -3.22 14.25
C HIS A 383 3.91 -2.44 13.54
N ARG A 384 3.65 -1.96 12.32
CA ARG A 384 4.58 -1.15 11.52
C ARG A 384 4.91 0.17 12.19
N GLN A 385 3.91 0.89 12.72
CA GLN A 385 4.15 2.17 13.39
C GLN A 385 4.92 2.03 14.71
N VAL A 386 4.75 0.92 15.44
CA VAL A 386 5.58 0.65 16.63
C VAL A 386 7.03 0.37 16.22
N TYR A 387 7.28 -0.39 15.15
CA TYR A 387 8.63 -0.53 14.60
C TYR A 387 9.24 0.81 14.22
N ASP A 388 8.48 1.69 13.56
CA ASP A 388 8.95 3.00 13.14
C ASP A 388 9.39 3.86 14.32
N ILE A 389 8.61 3.87 15.41
CA ILE A 389 8.96 4.60 16.65
C ILE A 389 10.25 4.06 17.26
N LEU A 390 10.39 2.73 17.34
CA LEU A 390 11.56 2.11 17.95
C LEU A 390 12.81 2.23 17.07
N ALA A 391 12.65 2.27 15.76
CA ALA A 391 13.73 2.47 14.80
C ALA A 391 14.20 3.93 14.69
N ASP A 392 13.37 4.89 15.07
CA ASP A 392 13.72 6.32 14.94
C ASP A 392 14.76 6.74 15.99
N SER A 393 16.00 6.89 15.53
CA SER A 393 17.11 7.35 16.38
C SER A 393 17.00 8.82 16.80
N THR A 394 16.10 9.60 16.20
CA THR A 394 15.87 11.01 16.57
C THR A 394 14.92 11.17 17.76
N ILE A 395 14.20 10.10 18.14
CA ILE A 395 13.32 10.08 19.31
C ILE A 395 14.15 9.72 20.54
N ALA A 396 14.15 10.59 21.54
CA ALA A 396 14.76 10.29 22.83
C ALA A 396 14.03 9.12 23.52
N ASP A 397 14.77 8.30 24.28
CA ASP A 397 14.18 7.10 24.90
C ASP A 397 13.00 7.42 25.83
N GLY A 398 13.05 8.57 26.53
CA GLY A 398 11.94 9.02 27.37
C GLY A 398 10.66 9.39 26.61
N ASP A 399 10.77 9.75 25.32
CA ASP A 399 9.63 10.15 24.49
C ASP A 399 9.03 8.97 23.72
N ARG A 400 9.75 7.84 23.61
CA ARG A 400 9.28 6.67 22.86
C ARG A 400 8.00 6.10 23.45
N ASP A 401 7.92 5.95 24.76
CA ASP A 401 6.76 5.39 25.43
C ASP A 401 5.51 6.24 25.18
N ALA A 402 5.63 7.57 25.27
CA ALA A 402 4.53 8.48 24.99
C ALA A 402 4.04 8.37 23.54
N ARG A 403 4.96 8.21 22.57
CA ARG A 403 4.58 8.03 21.16
C ARG A 403 3.93 6.68 20.91
N VAL A 404 4.45 5.61 21.51
CA VAL A 404 3.83 4.27 21.47
C VAL A 404 2.42 4.30 22.04
N GLN A 405 2.22 4.96 23.19
CA GLN A 405 0.89 5.11 23.77
C GLN A 405 -0.06 5.93 22.87
N THR A 406 0.44 6.94 22.18
CA THR A 406 -0.36 7.73 21.24
C THR A 406 -0.85 6.87 20.07
N VAL A 407 0.03 6.05 19.48
CA VAL A 407 -0.34 5.17 18.36
C VAL A 407 -1.27 4.05 18.84
N LEU A 408 -1.04 3.49 20.05
CA LEU A 408 -1.93 2.51 20.66
C LEU A 408 -3.32 3.10 20.90
N ALA A 409 -3.42 4.31 21.47
CA ALA A 409 -4.70 4.97 21.66
C ALA A 409 -5.45 5.22 20.33
N TYR A 410 -4.72 5.60 19.28
CA TYR A 410 -5.28 5.73 17.95
C TYR A 410 -5.81 4.39 17.41
N TYR A 411 -5.04 3.32 17.55
CA TYR A 411 -5.47 1.96 17.20
C TYR A 411 -6.75 1.55 17.94
N LEU A 412 -6.80 1.74 19.26
CA LEU A 412 -7.95 1.40 20.08
C LEU A 412 -9.18 2.28 19.85
N SER A 413 -9.04 3.41 19.15
CA SER A 413 -10.18 4.25 18.76
C SER A 413 -11.14 3.54 17.79
N ARG A 414 -10.66 2.51 17.07
CA ARG A 414 -11.42 1.66 16.16
C ARG A 414 -11.75 0.33 16.83
N ARG A 415 -12.68 0.37 17.77
CA ARG A 415 -13.11 -0.82 18.53
C ARG A 415 -13.72 -1.92 17.67
N ASP A 416 -14.20 -1.57 16.50
CA ASP A 416 -14.72 -2.48 15.49
C ASP A 416 -13.61 -3.30 14.79
N LEU A 417 -12.37 -2.83 14.81
CA LEU A 417 -11.21 -3.48 14.18
C LEU A 417 -10.12 -3.89 15.18
N ALA A 418 -10.06 -3.25 16.33
CA ALA A 418 -8.99 -3.50 17.30
C ALA A 418 -9.16 -4.86 17.99
N PHE A 419 -8.07 -5.61 18.08
CA PHE A 419 -7.99 -6.79 18.95
C PHE A 419 -8.10 -6.43 20.42
N SER A 420 -8.57 -7.37 21.23
CA SER A 420 -8.57 -7.26 22.69
C SER A 420 -7.17 -6.93 23.23
N THR A 421 -7.12 -6.05 24.21
CA THR A 421 -5.89 -5.72 24.95
C THR A 421 -5.51 -6.76 25.98
N LYS A 422 -6.38 -7.76 26.19
CA LYS A 422 -6.17 -8.86 27.14
C LYS A 422 -5.71 -10.11 26.41
N PRO A 423 -4.76 -10.87 26.95
CA PRO A 423 -4.37 -12.15 26.36
C PRO A 423 -5.57 -13.10 26.28
N LYS A 424 -5.68 -13.82 25.17
CA LYS A 424 -6.66 -14.89 24.98
C LYS A 424 -6.10 -16.22 25.44
N SER A 425 -6.97 -17.11 25.94
CA SER A 425 -6.58 -18.46 26.31
C SER A 425 -6.28 -19.28 25.04
N MET A 426 -5.45 -20.31 25.19
CA MET A 426 -5.18 -21.26 24.11
C MET A 426 -6.44 -22.04 23.70
N ASP A 427 -7.47 -22.12 24.54
CA ASP A 427 -8.73 -22.78 24.24
C ASP A 427 -9.50 -22.07 23.11
N LEU A 428 -9.35 -20.76 22.98
CA LEU A 428 -9.92 -20.03 21.83
C LEU A 428 -9.31 -20.51 20.51
N MET A 429 -8.02 -20.84 20.48
CA MET A 429 -7.30 -21.29 19.29
C MET A 429 -7.39 -22.82 19.10
N GLN A 430 -7.32 -23.61 20.19
CA GLN A 430 -7.13 -25.06 20.11
C GLN A 430 -8.35 -25.89 20.56
N GLY A 431 -9.29 -25.31 21.29
CA GLY A 431 -10.44 -26.00 21.86
C GLY A 431 -11.70 -26.00 21.01
N GLN A 432 -11.69 -25.35 19.84
CA GLN A 432 -12.87 -25.25 18.99
C GLN A 432 -13.04 -26.49 18.08
N PRO A 433 -14.27 -26.79 17.60
CA PRO A 433 -14.49 -27.94 16.74
C PRO A 433 -13.69 -27.95 15.43
N TYR A 434 -13.26 -26.80 14.96
CA TYR A 434 -12.44 -26.64 13.76
C TYR A 434 -10.95 -26.61 14.03
N SER A 435 -10.53 -26.49 15.29
CA SER A 435 -9.14 -26.29 15.67
C SER A 435 -8.21 -27.40 15.22
N LEU A 436 -6.97 -27.05 14.98
CA LEU A 436 -5.87 -27.92 14.57
C LEU A 436 -6.04 -28.55 13.16
N ALA A 437 -7.07 -28.19 12.40
CA ALA A 437 -7.30 -28.77 11.08
C ALA A 437 -6.16 -28.41 10.10
N PHE A 438 -5.76 -27.13 10.06
CA PHE A 438 -4.67 -26.69 9.20
C PHE A 438 -3.34 -27.30 9.63
N ARG A 439 -3.01 -27.23 10.91
CA ARG A 439 -1.79 -27.80 11.49
C ARG A 439 -1.62 -29.29 11.21
N LYS A 440 -2.70 -30.07 11.34
CA LYS A 440 -2.68 -31.51 11.07
C LYS A 440 -2.54 -31.84 9.59
N THR A 441 -3.14 -31.03 8.74
CA THR A 441 -3.16 -31.28 7.28
C THR A 441 -1.91 -30.73 6.60
N TYR A 442 -1.39 -29.57 7.06
CA TYR A 442 -0.29 -28.83 6.45
C TYR A 442 0.80 -28.47 7.47
N PRO A 443 1.43 -29.43 8.15
CA PRO A 443 2.33 -29.16 9.28
C PRO A 443 3.56 -28.33 8.89
N LYS A 444 4.12 -28.54 7.71
CA LYS A 444 5.26 -27.79 7.20
C LYS A 444 4.89 -26.34 6.90
N PHE A 445 3.73 -26.13 6.27
CA PHE A 445 3.26 -24.76 5.98
C PHE A 445 2.87 -24.01 7.26
N ASN A 446 2.25 -24.70 8.22
CA ASN A 446 1.94 -24.14 9.53
C ASN A 446 3.21 -23.68 10.26
N GLY A 447 4.26 -24.49 10.24
CA GLY A 447 5.57 -24.12 10.80
C GLY A 447 6.18 -22.90 10.13
N LEU A 448 5.99 -22.71 8.82
CA LEU A 448 6.40 -21.49 8.11
C LEU A 448 5.65 -20.26 8.60
N ILE A 449 4.33 -20.36 8.77
CA ILE A 449 3.51 -19.26 9.30
C ILE A 449 3.98 -18.88 10.72
N TRP A 450 4.29 -19.87 11.55
CA TRP A 450 4.81 -19.60 12.89
C TRP A 450 6.24 -19.02 12.88
N ALA A 451 7.07 -19.41 11.91
CA ALA A 451 8.36 -18.74 11.73
C ALA A 451 8.20 -17.26 11.36
N TYR A 452 7.14 -16.89 10.63
CA TYR A 452 6.80 -15.48 10.39
C TYR A 452 6.46 -14.74 11.68
N HIS A 453 5.57 -15.32 12.50
CA HIS A 453 5.18 -14.71 13.79
C HIS A 453 6.40 -14.58 14.71
N TRP A 454 7.28 -15.60 14.73
CA TRP A 454 8.56 -15.53 15.46
C TRP A 454 9.41 -14.34 15.00
N LEU A 455 9.57 -14.15 13.68
CA LEU A 455 10.37 -13.04 13.17
C LEU A 455 9.73 -11.70 13.47
N GLN A 456 8.41 -11.56 13.27
CA GLN A 456 7.70 -10.31 13.57
C GLN A 456 7.89 -9.89 15.02
N MET A 457 7.76 -10.80 15.97
CA MET A 457 8.01 -10.48 17.38
C MET A 457 9.50 -10.32 17.70
N GLY A 458 10.34 -11.16 17.10
CA GLY A 458 11.79 -11.17 17.33
C GLY A 458 12.48 -9.85 16.96
N LEU A 459 12.01 -9.16 15.95
CA LEU A 459 12.57 -7.87 15.51
C LEU A 459 12.45 -6.75 16.56
N TYR A 460 11.53 -6.85 17.52
CA TYR A 460 11.43 -5.88 18.62
C TYR A 460 12.62 -5.93 19.58
N GLU A 461 13.21 -7.11 19.80
CA GLU A 461 14.32 -7.28 20.74
C GLU A 461 15.55 -6.45 20.36
N PRO A 462 16.13 -6.55 19.14
CA PRO A 462 17.26 -5.73 18.76
C PRO A 462 16.93 -4.24 18.67
N LEU A 463 15.68 -3.86 18.31
CA LEU A 463 15.25 -2.46 18.30
C LEU A 463 15.27 -1.83 19.69
N LEU A 464 14.95 -2.61 20.75
CA LEU A 464 14.97 -2.16 22.13
C LEU A 464 16.33 -2.30 22.81
N ALA A 465 17.11 -3.34 22.45
CA ALA A 465 18.40 -3.62 23.08
C ALA A 465 19.56 -2.80 22.51
N GLY A 466 19.47 -2.39 21.27
CA GLY A 466 20.58 -1.70 20.58
C GLY A 466 20.73 -0.26 21.03
N ASN A 467 21.90 0.05 21.61
CA ASN A 467 22.22 1.40 22.09
C ASN A 467 22.57 2.35 20.92
N THR A 468 23.10 1.81 19.85
CA THR A 468 23.47 2.55 18.63
C THR A 468 22.69 2.03 17.42
N VAL A 469 22.65 2.80 16.33
CA VAL A 469 22.07 2.35 15.05
C VAL A 469 22.77 1.07 14.58
N ALA A 470 24.09 1.02 14.64
CA ALA A 470 24.87 -0.15 14.23
C ALA A 470 24.59 -1.40 15.10
N ASP A 471 24.29 -1.24 16.40
CA ASP A 471 23.90 -2.35 17.26
C ASP A 471 22.55 -2.92 16.83
N ARG A 472 21.58 -2.05 16.52
CA ARG A 472 20.27 -2.43 16.02
C ARG A 472 20.35 -3.14 14.67
N GLU A 473 21.16 -2.61 13.74
CA GLU A 473 21.42 -3.24 12.44
C GLU A 473 21.97 -4.66 12.61
N ARG A 474 23.02 -4.84 13.40
CA ARG A 474 23.58 -6.17 13.67
C ARG A 474 22.58 -7.12 14.29
N GLY A 475 21.78 -6.65 15.25
CA GLY A 475 20.78 -7.47 15.91
C GLY A 475 19.63 -7.87 14.98
N ILE A 476 19.16 -6.96 14.13
CA ILE A 476 18.14 -7.23 13.13
C ILE A 476 18.66 -8.20 12.08
N ASP A 477 19.88 -8.01 11.56
CA ASP A 477 20.49 -8.91 10.60
C ASP A 477 20.65 -10.32 11.18
N ALA A 478 21.11 -10.44 12.44
CA ALA A 478 21.22 -11.74 13.11
C ALA A 478 19.84 -12.42 13.28
N THR A 479 18.81 -11.65 13.60
CA THR A 479 17.43 -12.16 13.72
C THR A 479 16.89 -12.65 12.38
N VAL A 480 17.10 -11.89 11.31
CA VAL A 480 16.73 -12.28 9.93
C VAL A 480 17.52 -13.53 9.48
N GLN A 481 18.82 -13.62 9.79
CA GLN A 481 19.62 -14.79 9.47
C GLN A 481 19.11 -16.03 10.19
N HIS A 482 18.75 -15.92 11.47
CA HIS A 482 18.16 -17.01 12.23
C HIS A 482 16.83 -17.50 11.62
N PHE A 483 15.96 -16.55 11.21
CA PHE A 483 14.74 -16.87 10.49
C PHE A 483 15.01 -17.69 9.23
N PHE A 484 15.95 -17.26 8.37
CA PHE A 484 16.30 -18.03 7.18
C PHE A 484 16.94 -19.37 7.51
N ALA A 485 17.66 -19.50 8.62
CA ALA A 485 18.21 -20.78 9.07
C ALA A 485 17.10 -21.78 9.44
N MET A 486 15.99 -21.32 10.02
CA MET A 486 14.81 -22.18 10.27
C MET A 486 14.22 -22.77 8.98
N LEU A 487 14.32 -22.08 7.86
CA LEU A 487 13.79 -22.51 6.57
C LEU A 487 14.70 -23.52 5.83
N THR A 488 15.99 -23.60 6.22
CA THR A 488 17.00 -24.33 5.43
C THR A 488 16.75 -25.83 5.39
N ASP A 489 16.20 -26.42 6.44
CA ASP A 489 15.88 -27.87 6.53
C ASP A 489 14.45 -28.04 7.06
N ALA A 490 13.50 -27.44 6.37
CA ALA A 490 12.10 -27.52 6.76
C ALA A 490 11.53 -28.94 6.54
N PRO A 491 10.74 -29.48 7.49
CA PRO A 491 10.18 -28.83 8.67
C PRO A 491 11.02 -28.89 9.94
N ARG A 492 12.20 -29.49 9.93
CA ARG A 492 12.97 -29.89 11.13
C ARG A 492 13.26 -28.73 12.10
N HIS A 493 13.52 -27.54 11.58
CA HIS A 493 13.86 -26.37 12.38
C HIS A 493 12.74 -25.32 12.47
N LEU A 494 11.60 -25.60 11.83
CA LEU A 494 10.43 -24.73 11.93
C LEU A 494 9.79 -24.84 13.32
N PRO A 495 9.14 -23.79 13.82
CA PRO A 495 8.38 -23.84 15.06
C PRO A 495 7.31 -24.94 15.01
N THR A 496 7.16 -25.67 16.10
CA THR A 496 6.17 -26.73 16.28
C THR A 496 5.01 -26.30 17.19
N VAL A 497 5.17 -25.15 17.87
CA VAL A 497 4.14 -24.49 18.66
C VAL A 497 4.12 -23.01 18.28
N MET A 498 2.97 -22.35 18.48
CA MET A 498 2.80 -20.92 18.19
C MET A 498 3.78 -20.09 19.02
N PRO A 499 4.62 -19.26 18.39
CA PRO A 499 5.48 -18.32 19.09
C PRO A 499 4.67 -17.32 19.90
N MET A 500 4.98 -17.20 21.19
CA MET A 500 4.34 -16.28 22.11
C MET A 500 5.26 -15.11 22.43
N SER A 501 4.73 -13.91 22.42
CA SER A 501 5.50 -12.68 22.64
C SER A 501 6.33 -12.70 23.94
N PRO A 502 5.87 -13.21 25.11
CA PRO A 502 6.69 -13.25 26.30
C PRO A 502 7.95 -14.14 26.18
N ALA A 503 7.90 -15.16 25.36
CA ALA A 503 9.04 -16.06 25.14
C ALA A 503 10.00 -15.51 24.09
N ILE A 504 9.50 -14.94 22.99
CA ILE A 504 10.28 -14.52 21.84
C ILE A 504 10.80 -13.09 22.00
N ALA A 505 9.99 -12.19 22.54
CA ALA A 505 10.29 -10.77 22.71
C ALA A 505 10.12 -10.32 24.17
N PRO A 506 10.91 -10.84 25.12
CA PRO A 506 10.72 -10.59 26.55
C PRO A 506 10.90 -9.12 26.94
N ARG A 507 11.88 -8.38 26.35
CA ARG A 507 12.05 -6.94 26.63
C ARG A 507 10.86 -6.13 26.12
N PHE A 508 10.38 -6.47 24.92
CA PHE A 508 9.21 -5.82 24.37
C PHE A 508 7.96 -6.08 25.20
N THR A 509 7.73 -7.33 25.59
CA THR A 509 6.60 -7.71 26.44
C THR A 509 6.65 -7.04 27.79
N ALA A 510 7.83 -6.95 28.43
CA ALA A 510 8.00 -6.26 29.70
C ALA A 510 7.68 -4.76 29.61
N ARG A 511 8.07 -4.11 28.51
CA ARG A 511 7.86 -2.66 28.32
C ARG A 511 6.47 -2.32 27.78
N TYR A 512 5.91 -3.16 26.90
CA TYR A 512 4.65 -2.92 26.21
C TYR A 512 3.71 -4.13 26.25
N PRO A 513 3.29 -4.58 27.45
CA PRO A 513 2.53 -5.82 27.61
C PRO A 513 1.20 -5.83 26.86
N VAL A 514 0.54 -4.67 26.76
CA VAL A 514 -0.72 -4.52 26.02
C VAL A 514 -0.51 -4.76 24.52
N LEU A 515 0.55 -4.21 23.93
CA LEU A 515 0.88 -4.46 22.53
C LEU A 515 1.24 -5.92 22.27
N ALA A 516 2.03 -6.52 23.17
CA ALA A 516 2.38 -7.93 23.07
C ALA A 516 1.14 -8.84 23.11
N ALA A 517 0.16 -8.53 23.97
CA ALA A 517 -1.12 -9.26 24.00
C ALA A 517 -1.93 -9.06 22.70
N ILE A 518 -2.00 -7.84 22.17
CA ILE A 518 -2.66 -7.56 20.89
C ILE A 518 -2.03 -8.38 19.76
N PHE A 519 -0.69 -8.45 19.71
CA PHE A 519 0.01 -9.18 18.65
C PHE A 519 -0.11 -10.71 18.80
N ASP A 520 -0.11 -11.23 20.03
CA ASP A 520 -0.40 -12.66 20.25
C ASP A 520 -1.84 -12.99 19.82
N ASN A 521 -2.81 -12.12 20.09
CA ASN A 521 -4.18 -12.29 19.65
C ASN A 521 -4.30 -12.24 18.11
N LEU A 522 -3.59 -11.32 17.46
CA LEU A 522 -3.47 -11.25 16.00
C LEU A 522 -2.95 -12.56 15.42
N HIS A 523 -1.83 -13.05 15.92
CA HIS A 523 -1.17 -14.27 15.44
C HIS A 523 -2.05 -15.52 15.68
N SER A 524 -2.67 -15.61 16.85
CA SER A 524 -3.60 -16.67 17.17
C SER A 524 -4.83 -16.68 16.24
N MET A 525 -5.37 -15.52 15.89
CA MET A 525 -6.50 -15.43 14.95
C MET A 525 -6.09 -15.85 13.53
N HIS A 526 -4.85 -15.62 13.09
CA HIS A 526 -4.35 -16.16 11.82
C HIS A 526 -4.47 -17.69 11.78
N ASP A 527 -4.06 -18.37 12.85
CA ASP A 527 -4.17 -19.84 12.96
C ASP A 527 -5.63 -20.29 12.93
N VAL A 528 -6.51 -19.61 13.67
CA VAL A 528 -7.95 -19.93 13.72
C VAL A 528 -8.59 -19.81 12.34
N ILE A 529 -8.29 -18.78 11.57
CA ILE A 529 -8.84 -18.63 10.23
C ILE A 529 -8.30 -19.73 9.30
N SER A 530 -7.01 -20.05 9.38
CA SER A 530 -6.43 -21.16 8.64
C SER A 530 -7.13 -22.48 8.94
N ASP A 531 -7.40 -22.74 10.22
CA ASP A 531 -8.13 -23.93 10.68
C ASP A 531 -9.56 -23.98 10.14
N ILE A 532 -10.32 -22.87 10.24
CA ILE A 532 -11.69 -22.79 9.72
C ILE A 532 -11.69 -23.04 8.21
N LEU A 533 -10.78 -22.42 7.47
CA LEU A 533 -10.71 -22.57 6.01
C LEU A 533 -10.29 -23.99 5.59
N ALA A 534 -9.36 -24.59 6.30
CA ALA A 534 -8.86 -25.93 6.00
C ALA A 534 -9.80 -27.07 6.45
N ASN A 535 -10.67 -26.82 7.44
CA ASN A 535 -11.49 -27.89 8.03
C ASN A 535 -12.67 -28.26 7.12
N PRO A 536 -12.75 -29.52 6.61
CA PRO A 536 -13.86 -29.95 5.77
C PRO A 536 -15.17 -30.15 6.54
N SER A 537 -15.12 -30.29 7.88
CA SER A 537 -16.34 -30.41 8.70
C SER A 537 -17.06 -29.07 8.90
N VAL A 538 -16.42 -27.95 8.60
CA VAL A 538 -17.08 -26.65 8.55
C VAL A 538 -17.66 -26.48 7.13
N PRO A 539 -18.98 -26.52 6.94
CA PRO A 539 -19.61 -26.34 5.64
C PRO A 539 -19.19 -25.00 4.98
N ARG A 540 -19.09 -24.99 3.66
CA ARG A 540 -18.62 -23.81 2.92
C ARG A 540 -19.47 -22.56 3.19
N ASP A 541 -20.78 -22.71 3.28
CA ASP A 541 -21.73 -21.65 3.58
C ASP A 541 -21.69 -21.17 5.04
N ALA A 542 -21.14 -21.99 5.94
CA ALA A 542 -20.95 -21.64 7.35
C ALA A 542 -19.61 -20.92 7.62
N LYS A 543 -18.62 -21.05 6.74
CA LYS A 543 -17.24 -20.54 6.99
C LYS A 543 -17.23 -19.03 7.29
N ARG A 544 -17.97 -18.21 6.53
CA ARG A 544 -18.09 -16.77 6.82
C ARG A 544 -18.55 -16.52 8.25
N ARG A 545 -19.67 -17.12 8.64
CA ARG A 545 -20.24 -16.95 9.99
C ARG A 545 -19.28 -17.40 11.07
N THR A 546 -18.57 -18.51 10.86
CA THR A 546 -17.60 -19.04 11.81
C THR A 546 -16.39 -18.11 11.96
N ILE A 547 -15.85 -17.56 10.85
CA ILE A 547 -14.77 -16.57 10.86
C ILE A 547 -15.19 -15.29 11.61
N LEU A 548 -16.40 -14.78 11.34
CA LEU A 548 -16.88 -13.57 12.00
C LEU A 548 -17.13 -13.77 13.51
N ALA A 549 -17.56 -14.97 13.91
CA ALA A 549 -17.70 -15.33 15.32
C ALA A 549 -16.35 -15.37 16.02
N ALA A 550 -15.33 -15.97 15.39
CA ALA A 550 -13.96 -15.96 15.89
C ALA A 550 -13.41 -14.52 15.98
N ALA A 551 -13.57 -13.72 14.94
CA ALA A 551 -13.16 -12.32 14.94
C ALA A 551 -13.80 -11.52 16.08
N SER A 552 -15.08 -11.75 16.36
CA SER A 552 -15.78 -11.14 17.51
C SER A 552 -15.16 -11.54 18.86
N ALA A 553 -14.84 -12.83 19.03
CA ALA A 553 -14.21 -13.35 20.25
C ALA A 553 -12.81 -12.77 20.48
N TYR A 554 -12.05 -12.51 19.41
CA TYR A 554 -10.72 -11.89 19.52
C TYR A 554 -10.76 -10.37 19.77
N ARG A 555 -11.89 -9.71 19.51
CA ARG A 555 -12.07 -8.27 19.79
C ARG A 555 -12.55 -7.99 21.21
N ASP A 556 -13.41 -8.85 21.74
CA ASP A 556 -14.00 -8.59 23.07
C ASP A 556 -13.02 -8.88 24.21
N ASP A 557 -13.27 -8.26 25.37
CA ASP A 557 -12.44 -8.42 26.57
C ASP A 557 -12.99 -9.46 27.55
N THR A 558 -13.88 -10.35 27.11
CA THR A 558 -14.61 -11.29 27.97
C THR A 558 -14.50 -12.74 27.54
N THR A 559 -14.54 -13.02 26.22
CA THR A 559 -14.50 -14.39 25.68
C THR A 559 -13.08 -14.96 25.78
N GLU A 560 -12.92 -16.09 26.45
CA GLU A 560 -11.66 -16.83 26.56
C GLU A 560 -10.46 -15.95 26.92
N VAL A 561 -10.64 -15.01 27.86
CA VAL A 561 -9.57 -14.20 28.41
C VAL A 561 -8.81 -14.98 29.45
N THR A 562 -7.48 -15.01 29.36
CA THR A 562 -6.61 -15.57 30.41
C THR A 562 -5.97 -14.46 31.24
N SER A 563 -5.53 -14.80 32.45
CA SER A 563 -4.77 -13.85 33.27
C SER A 563 -3.39 -13.60 32.64
N VAL A 564 -2.82 -12.44 32.90
CA VAL A 564 -1.45 -12.13 32.47
C VAL A 564 -0.45 -13.12 33.07
N ALA A 565 -0.64 -13.51 34.33
CA ALA A 565 0.23 -14.48 34.99
C ALA A 565 0.19 -15.87 34.29
N ASP A 566 -1.00 -16.33 33.91
CA ASP A 566 -1.16 -17.60 33.18
C ASP A 566 -0.57 -17.51 31.78
N TRP A 567 -0.76 -16.38 31.07
CA TRP A 567 -0.17 -16.13 29.77
C TRP A 567 1.37 -16.17 29.80
N LEU A 568 1.99 -15.51 30.80
CA LEU A 568 3.44 -15.54 31.01
C LEU A 568 3.93 -16.96 31.37
N THR A 569 3.22 -17.64 32.25
CA THR A 569 3.54 -19.02 32.65
C THR A 569 3.48 -19.97 31.47
N MET A 570 2.42 -19.88 30.67
CA MET A 570 2.24 -20.70 29.47
C MET A 570 3.37 -20.48 28.46
N ALA A 571 3.76 -19.24 28.17
CA ALA A 571 4.86 -18.94 27.27
C ALA A 571 6.19 -19.57 27.74
N THR A 572 6.41 -19.63 29.07
CA THR A 572 7.60 -20.27 29.65
C THR A 572 7.53 -21.79 29.54
N MET A 573 6.37 -22.39 29.82
CA MET A 573 6.17 -23.83 29.83
C MET A 573 6.28 -24.45 28.42
N MET A 574 5.85 -23.76 27.38
CA MET A 574 5.90 -24.23 25.99
C MET A 574 7.32 -24.33 25.42
N GLY A 575 8.29 -23.65 26.04
CA GLY A 575 9.70 -23.69 25.63
C GLY A 575 10.02 -22.90 24.38
N THR A 576 11.11 -22.13 24.40
CA THR A 576 11.52 -21.30 23.26
C THR A 576 12.04 -22.12 22.08
N ALA A 577 12.58 -23.33 22.32
CA ALA A 577 13.09 -24.19 21.27
C ALA A 577 11.99 -24.60 20.27
N GLU A 578 10.84 -24.99 20.80
CA GLU A 578 9.67 -25.38 20.01
C GLU A 578 9.00 -24.20 19.29
N MET A 579 9.27 -22.99 19.76
CA MET A 579 8.80 -21.73 19.16
C MET A 579 9.75 -21.18 18.08
N GLY A 580 10.82 -21.89 17.72
CA GLY A 580 11.82 -21.43 16.75
C GLY A 580 13.15 -20.94 17.36
N GLY A 581 13.31 -21.06 18.67
CA GLY A 581 14.54 -20.69 19.38
C GLY A 581 14.56 -19.23 19.87
N ASN A 582 15.63 -18.91 20.61
CA ASN A 582 15.83 -17.55 21.14
C ASN A 582 16.21 -16.57 20.03
N VAL A 583 15.71 -15.36 20.10
CA VAL A 583 16.19 -14.25 19.27
C VAL A 583 17.66 -13.97 19.62
N PRO A 584 18.55 -13.86 18.64
CA PRO A 584 19.96 -13.57 18.89
C PRO A 584 20.15 -12.27 19.71
N GLY A 585 20.87 -12.40 20.85
CA GLY A 585 21.11 -11.27 21.74
C GLY A 585 19.93 -10.86 22.66
N ALA A 586 18.81 -11.59 22.60
CA ALA A 586 17.74 -11.41 23.56
C ALA A 586 18.16 -11.90 24.97
N ALA A 587 17.65 -11.25 26.00
CA ALA A 587 17.79 -11.75 27.36
C ALA A 587 16.98 -13.06 27.53
N PRO A 588 17.41 -13.99 28.42
CA PRO A 588 16.60 -15.15 28.72
C PRO A 588 15.21 -14.76 29.19
N ALA A 589 14.17 -15.40 28.66
CA ALA A 589 12.77 -15.10 28.96
C ALA A 589 12.47 -15.02 30.46
N GLY A 590 13.06 -15.89 31.27
CA GLY A 590 12.87 -15.93 32.73
C GLY A 590 13.44 -14.73 33.49
N ALA A 591 14.48 -14.07 32.97
CA ALA A 591 15.13 -12.95 33.68
C ALA A 591 14.32 -11.64 33.66
N LEU A 592 13.43 -11.48 32.70
CA LEU A 592 12.62 -10.26 32.53
C LEU A 592 11.16 -10.43 32.97
N MET A 593 10.70 -11.67 33.17
CA MET A 593 9.34 -11.96 33.59
C MET A 593 9.05 -11.45 35.03
N SER A 594 10.03 -11.46 35.93
CA SER A 594 9.92 -10.86 37.26
C SER A 594 9.73 -9.33 37.23
N ALA A 595 10.37 -8.65 36.25
CA ALA A 595 10.21 -7.21 36.08
C ALA A 595 8.83 -6.84 35.46
N SER A 596 8.32 -7.69 34.55
CA SER A 596 7.02 -7.56 33.89
C SER A 596 5.86 -7.64 34.91
N GLN A 597 5.96 -8.55 35.86
CA GLN A 597 4.98 -8.66 36.96
C GLN A 597 4.90 -7.40 37.81
N HIS A 598 6.02 -6.72 38.04
CA HIS A 598 6.04 -5.47 38.80
C HIS A 598 5.42 -4.29 38.03
N ALA A 599 5.65 -4.22 36.72
CA ALA A 599 5.10 -3.15 35.88
C ALA A 599 3.57 -3.23 35.72
N MET A 600 2.99 -4.43 35.77
CA MET A 600 1.55 -4.63 35.62
C MET A 600 0.76 -4.42 36.91
N HIS A 601 1.42 -4.38 38.04
CA HIS A 601 0.77 -4.07 39.35
C HIS A 601 0.58 -2.57 39.60
N HIS A 602 0.95 -1.67 38.69
CA HIS A 602 0.66 -0.24 38.75
C HIS A 602 -0.35 0.22 37.69
N PRO A 603 -1.62 -0.25 37.72
CA PRO A 603 -2.64 0.15 36.73
C PRO A 603 -3.07 1.61 36.83
N ALA A 604 -2.80 2.27 37.98
CA ALA A 604 -3.22 3.65 38.22
C ALA A 604 -2.51 4.70 37.33
N ALA A 605 -1.28 4.45 36.92
CA ALA A 605 -0.54 5.35 36.01
C ALA A 605 -1.04 5.24 34.54
N LEU A 606 -1.55 4.08 34.14
CA LEU A 606 -2.11 3.84 32.80
C LEU A 606 -3.55 4.38 32.66
N ALA A 607 -4.35 4.31 33.70
CA ALA A 607 -5.74 4.79 33.68
C ALA A 607 -5.84 6.33 33.68
N ALA A 608 -4.99 7.02 34.45
CA ALA A 608 -5.03 8.49 34.55
C ALA A 608 -4.50 9.21 33.29
N THR A 609 -3.60 8.58 32.52
CA THR A 609 -3.13 9.11 31.22
C THR A 609 -4.07 8.78 30.08
N ASN A 610 -4.90 7.72 30.19
CA ASN A 610 -5.80 7.29 29.14
C ASN A 610 -7.02 8.21 28.95
N ASP A 611 -7.61 8.77 29.99
CA ASP A 611 -8.85 9.55 29.86
C ASP A 611 -8.61 10.93 29.24
N SER A 612 -7.53 11.61 29.56
CA SER A 612 -7.21 12.93 28.96
C SER A 612 -6.58 12.82 27.57
N ALA A 613 -5.74 11.82 27.33
CA ALA A 613 -5.20 11.53 26.02
C ALA A 613 -6.28 10.97 25.06
N PHE A 614 -7.21 10.16 25.57
CA PHE A 614 -8.33 9.61 24.82
C PHE A 614 -9.32 10.69 24.38
N ALA A 615 -9.66 11.65 25.27
CA ALA A 615 -10.49 12.80 24.92
C ALA A 615 -9.82 13.72 23.88
N ALA A 616 -8.51 13.94 24.01
CA ALA A 616 -7.74 14.73 23.05
C ALA A 616 -7.59 14.03 21.68
N VAL A 617 -7.48 12.71 21.67
CA VAL A 617 -7.41 11.90 20.42
C VAL A 617 -8.79 11.81 19.77
N GLN A 618 -9.88 11.65 20.53
CA GLN A 618 -11.24 11.71 19.98
C GLN A 618 -11.55 13.07 19.36
N GLN A 619 -11.12 14.16 19.99
CA GLN A 619 -11.33 15.51 19.47
C GLN A 619 -10.47 15.79 18.23
N ARG A 620 -9.24 15.25 18.16
CA ARG A 620 -8.37 15.33 16.99
C ARG A 620 -8.75 14.32 15.90
N GLY A 621 -9.25 13.15 16.25
CA GLY A 621 -9.79 12.15 15.34
C GLY A 621 -11.01 12.67 14.57
N LYS A 622 -11.87 13.45 15.22
CA LYS A 622 -12.98 14.17 14.53
C LYS A 622 -12.49 15.20 13.50
N THR A 623 -11.29 15.72 13.64
CA THR A 623 -10.68 16.67 12.68
C THR A 623 -9.87 15.96 11.58
N VAL A 624 -9.53 14.70 11.74
CA VAL A 624 -8.92 13.81 10.69
C VAL A 624 -10.02 13.12 9.86
N MET A 625 -11.18 13.69 9.80
CA MET A 625 -12.44 13.20 9.31
C MET A 625 -12.48 12.89 7.81
N GLY A 626 -12.65 11.74 7.53
CA GLY A 626 -12.97 10.95 6.37
C GLY A 626 -13.20 9.49 6.76
N VAL A 627 -12.62 9.06 7.88
CA VAL A 627 -12.64 7.67 8.33
C VAL A 627 -14.00 7.28 8.93
N ASP A 628 -14.60 8.16 9.74
CA ASP A 628 -15.90 7.88 10.37
C ASP A 628 -17.08 7.79 9.37
N GLN A 629 -17.00 8.52 8.25
CA GLN A 629 -18.01 8.40 7.19
C GLN A 629 -17.83 7.16 6.33
N TYR A 630 -16.61 6.61 6.29
CA TYR A 630 -16.30 5.47 5.45
C TYR A 630 -16.74 4.14 6.08
N VAL A 631 -16.72 4.04 7.40
CA VAL A 631 -16.97 2.80 8.15
C VAL A 631 -18.38 2.73 8.76
N SER A 632 -19.03 3.86 9.06
CA SER A 632 -20.35 3.87 9.69
C SER A 632 -21.53 3.57 8.74
N LYS A 633 -21.27 3.34 7.45
CA LYS A 633 -22.32 3.07 6.42
C LYS A 633 -22.32 1.66 5.83
N HIS A 634 -21.54 0.72 6.40
CA HIS A 634 -21.53 -0.67 5.91
C HIS A 634 -21.65 -1.66 7.08
#